data_72850fb233d7fd0bbaaefd752a615296
#
_entry.id   72850fb233d7fd0bbaaefd752a615296
#
_cell.length_a   1.000
_cell.length_b   1.000
_cell.length_c   1.000
_cell.angle_alpha   90.00
_cell.angle_beta   90.00
_cell.angle_gamma   90.00
#
_symmetry.space_group_name_H-M   'P 1'
#
loop_
_entity.id
_entity.type
_entity.pdbx_description
1 polymer ?
#
loop_
_entity_poly.entity_id
_entity_poly.type
_entity_poly.pdbx_seq_one_letter_code
_entity_poly.pdbx_strand_id
1 'polypeptide(L)'
;VNETNSCFASLLTPQGKYLFDFLIIKHKNGYFLDCEKLQIDNLFNQLDLYKLRSKVEILNLSNEFVVAALSNEKFLEFEGAKNLPGFTIKYREDHIFLDPRKKELGARIIVNLEKLYLSLKKLDLSASNIDEYYELSHEIGIAQKNTDQLKNKIFGIECNFEELNGIDFKKGCYIGQENTARIKLKNKLSKRLLPIKLIEGEIKDEIIKYKDHEIGKVLIKNKFPFASIKYL
;
A
#
# COMPACT_ATOMS: atom_id res chain seq x y z
N VAL A 1 -1.67 -11.48 10.77
CA VAL A 1 -2.43 -11.91 9.58
C VAL A 1 -2.95 -13.31 9.81
N ASN A 2 -4.23 -13.53 9.59
CA ASN A 2 -4.91 -14.81 9.70
C ASN A 2 -6.07 -14.91 8.69
N GLU A 3 -6.92 -15.92 8.80
CA GLU A 3 -8.05 -16.16 7.86
C GLU A 3 -9.08 -15.00 7.82
N THR A 4 -9.16 -14.19 8.87
CA THR A 4 -10.16 -13.10 9.00
C THR A 4 -9.55 -11.71 8.98
N ASN A 5 -8.20 -11.58 8.92
CA ASN A 5 -7.53 -10.30 8.97
C ASN A 5 -6.31 -10.27 8.05
N SER A 6 -6.31 -9.33 7.13
CA SER A 6 -5.16 -8.89 6.33
C SER A 6 -4.46 -7.70 6.99
N CYS A 7 -3.27 -7.35 6.56
CA CYS A 7 -2.59 -6.15 7.04
C CYS A 7 -1.84 -5.42 5.93
N PHE A 8 -1.58 -4.15 6.16
CA PHE A 8 -0.62 -3.35 5.42
C PHE A 8 0.75 -3.45 6.10
N ALA A 9 1.80 -3.59 5.32
CA ALA A 9 3.16 -3.70 5.81
C ALA A 9 4.14 -2.99 4.88
N SER A 10 5.33 -2.73 5.40
CA SER A 10 6.42 -2.12 4.62
C SER A 10 7.77 -2.77 4.95
N LEU A 11 8.64 -2.78 3.96
CA LEU A 11 10.05 -3.06 4.13
C LEU A 11 10.82 -1.73 4.13
N LEU A 12 11.64 -1.53 5.15
CA LEU A 12 12.41 -0.31 5.34
C LEU A 12 13.92 -0.61 5.23
N THR A 13 14.71 0.43 4.98
CA THR A 13 16.16 0.35 5.16
C THR A 13 16.52 0.24 6.65
N PRO A 14 17.75 -0.16 7.02
CA PRO A 14 18.22 -0.10 8.41
C PRO A 14 18.06 1.29 9.05
N GLN A 15 18.09 2.36 8.25
CA GLN A 15 17.87 3.74 8.69
C GLN A 15 16.39 4.13 8.79
N GLY A 16 15.46 3.22 8.48
CA GLY A 16 14.01 3.48 8.55
C GLY A 16 13.42 4.19 7.34
N LYS A 17 14.18 4.30 6.22
CA LYS A 17 13.65 4.86 4.97
C LYS A 17 12.82 3.83 4.21
N TYR A 18 11.86 4.33 3.45
CA TYR A 18 11.01 3.53 2.58
C TYR A 18 11.81 2.73 1.54
N LEU A 19 11.48 1.45 1.40
CA LEU A 19 11.93 0.59 0.29
C LEU A 19 10.74 0.03 -0.50
N PHE A 20 9.80 -0.64 0.19
CA PHE A 20 8.61 -1.25 -0.40
C PHE A 20 7.45 -1.18 0.57
N ASP A 21 6.25 -1.21 0.03
CA ASP A 21 5.02 -1.47 0.77
C ASP A 21 4.18 -2.53 0.06
N PHE A 22 3.38 -3.24 0.83
CA PHE A 22 2.55 -4.34 0.34
C PHE A 22 1.45 -4.70 1.33
N LEU A 23 0.42 -5.34 0.81
CA LEU A 23 -0.63 -5.94 1.63
C LEU A 23 -0.32 -7.43 1.84
N ILE A 24 -0.58 -7.94 3.04
CA ILE A 24 -0.36 -9.35 3.39
C ILE A 24 -1.70 -10.00 3.68
N ILE A 25 -1.97 -11.09 2.98
CA ILE A 25 -3.21 -11.84 3.08
C ILE A 25 -2.88 -13.31 3.32
N LYS A 26 -3.60 -13.95 4.24
CA LYS A 26 -3.48 -15.41 4.45
C LYS A 26 -3.94 -16.15 3.21
N HIS A 27 -3.18 -17.17 2.78
CA HIS A 27 -3.55 -18.06 1.70
C HIS A 27 -3.04 -19.47 1.97
N LYS A 28 -3.93 -20.43 2.17
CA LYS A 28 -3.58 -21.83 2.47
C LYS A 28 -2.51 -21.92 3.58
N ASN A 29 -1.39 -22.57 3.29
CA ASN A 29 -0.26 -22.72 4.23
C ASN A 29 0.74 -21.55 4.17
N GLY A 30 0.47 -20.50 3.40
CA GLY A 30 1.34 -19.35 3.20
C GLY A 30 0.60 -18.04 3.24
N TYR A 31 1.15 -17.05 2.54
CA TYR A 31 0.62 -15.69 2.44
C TYR A 31 0.82 -15.16 1.03
N PHE A 32 -0.14 -14.39 0.54
CA PHE A 32 0.07 -13.50 -0.57
C PHE A 32 0.64 -12.16 -0.09
N LEU A 33 1.55 -11.60 -0.88
CA LEU A 33 2.01 -10.23 -0.77
C LEU A 33 1.55 -9.49 -2.03
N ASP A 34 0.62 -8.56 -1.88
CA ASP A 34 0.12 -7.71 -2.96
C ASP A 34 0.89 -6.39 -2.96
N CYS A 35 1.65 -6.12 -4.00
CA CYS A 35 2.46 -4.91 -4.18
C CYS A 35 2.31 -4.33 -5.59
N GLU A 36 2.85 -3.14 -5.81
CA GLU A 36 2.88 -2.53 -7.15
C GLU A 36 3.61 -3.44 -8.14
N LYS A 37 2.94 -3.74 -9.28
CA LYS A 37 3.45 -4.68 -10.30
C LYS A 37 4.87 -4.37 -10.76
N LEU A 38 5.21 -3.09 -10.94
CA LEU A 38 6.54 -2.67 -11.37
C LEU A 38 7.65 -2.97 -10.34
N GLN A 39 7.29 -3.29 -9.11
CA GLN A 39 8.22 -3.54 -8.03
C GLN A 39 8.36 -5.02 -7.66
N ILE A 40 7.58 -5.91 -8.24
CA ILE A 40 7.51 -7.33 -7.87
C ILE A 40 8.88 -7.99 -7.87
N ASP A 41 9.64 -7.88 -8.96
CA ASP A 41 10.94 -8.55 -9.09
C ASP A 41 11.97 -7.98 -8.09
N ASN A 42 11.95 -6.67 -7.86
CA ASN A 42 12.82 -6.03 -6.88
C ASN A 42 12.45 -6.43 -5.44
N LEU A 43 11.15 -6.52 -5.13
CA LEU A 43 10.68 -7.00 -3.82
C LEU A 43 11.04 -8.48 -3.62
N PHE A 44 10.82 -9.31 -4.64
CA PHE A 44 11.19 -10.73 -4.63
C PHE A 44 12.66 -10.91 -4.29
N ASN A 45 13.56 -10.23 -5.03
CA ASN A 45 14.99 -10.31 -4.82
C ASN A 45 15.40 -9.85 -3.41
N GLN A 46 14.75 -8.79 -2.91
CA GLN A 46 15.05 -8.27 -1.58
C GLN A 46 14.59 -9.24 -0.46
N LEU A 47 13.43 -9.86 -0.62
CA LEU A 47 12.92 -10.85 0.32
C LEU A 47 13.75 -12.14 0.28
N ASP A 48 14.18 -12.57 -0.90
CA ASP A 48 15.04 -13.75 -1.05
C ASP A 48 16.40 -13.53 -0.38
N LEU A 49 16.97 -12.33 -0.48
CA LEU A 49 18.17 -11.94 0.25
C LEU A 49 17.97 -12.02 1.78
N TYR A 50 16.81 -11.60 2.30
CA TYR A 50 16.51 -11.63 3.74
C TYR A 50 16.07 -13.00 4.25
N LYS A 51 15.66 -13.89 3.38
CA LYS A 51 15.23 -15.25 3.74
C LYS A 51 16.33 -16.03 4.47
N LEU A 52 17.59 -15.82 4.08
CA LEU A 52 18.77 -16.50 4.67
C LEU A 52 18.58 -18.02 4.74
N ARG A 53 18.59 -18.60 5.98
CA ARG A 53 18.41 -20.03 6.25
C ARG A 53 16.98 -20.39 6.63
N SER A 54 16.04 -19.47 6.51
CA SER A 54 14.62 -19.74 6.82
C SER A 54 14.02 -20.77 5.85
N LYS A 55 13.27 -21.72 6.38
CA LYS A 55 12.56 -22.74 5.57
C LYS A 55 11.28 -22.15 4.97
N VAL A 56 11.43 -21.14 4.14
CA VAL A 56 10.33 -20.48 3.40
C VAL A 56 10.62 -20.54 1.92
N GLU A 57 9.60 -20.74 1.13
CA GLU A 57 9.62 -20.59 -0.32
C GLU A 57 8.97 -19.27 -0.69
N ILE A 58 9.59 -18.53 -1.61
CA ILE A 58 9.07 -17.27 -2.12
C ILE A 58 8.85 -17.45 -3.61
N LEU A 59 7.64 -17.15 -4.09
CA LEU A 59 7.23 -17.37 -5.48
C LEU A 59 6.68 -16.07 -6.07
N ASN A 60 7.07 -15.74 -7.28
CA ASN A 60 6.43 -14.69 -8.07
C ASN A 60 5.24 -15.31 -8.83
N LEU A 61 4.02 -15.01 -8.39
CA LEU A 61 2.77 -15.53 -8.96
C LEU A 61 2.02 -14.48 -9.81
N SER A 62 2.67 -13.40 -10.19
CA SER A 62 2.05 -12.29 -10.93
C SER A 62 1.54 -12.66 -12.33
N ASN A 63 1.96 -13.80 -12.88
CA ASN A 63 1.44 -14.34 -14.14
C ASN A 63 0.22 -15.25 -13.94
N GLU A 64 -0.05 -15.71 -12.73
CA GLU A 64 -1.15 -16.64 -12.42
C GLU A 64 -2.33 -15.94 -11.77
N PHE A 65 -2.05 -14.87 -11.01
CA PHE A 65 -3.05 -14.16 -10.22
C PHE A 65 -3.14 -12.69 -10.63
N VAL A 66 -4.35 -12.17 -10.52
CA VAL A 66 -4.66 -10.76 -10.70
C VAL A 66 -5.31 -10.23 -9.43
N VAL A 67 -5.19 -8.92 -9.22
CA VAL A 67 -5.85 -8.22 -8.13
C VAL A 67 -6.99 -7.39 -8.71
N ALA A 68 -8.20 -7.56 -8.18
CA ALA A 68 -9.32 -6.70 -8.48
C ALA A 68 -9.75 -5.95 -7.21
N ALA A 69 -10.15 -4.68 -7.38
CA ALA A 69 -10.76 -3.87 -6.32
C ALA A 69 -12.26 -3.74 -6.56
N LEU A 70 -13.03 -3.69 -5.49
CA LEU A 70 -14.48 -3.43 -5.49
C LEU A 70 -14.80 -2.43 -4.39
N SER A 71 -15.94 -1.73 -4.54
CA SER A 71 -16.34 -0.71 -3.57
C SER A 71 -16.61 -1.31 -2.18
N ASN A 72 -16.52 -0.47 -1.15
CA ASN A 72 -16.85 -0.87 0.21
C ASN A 72 -18.31 -1.34 0.35
N GLU A 73 -19.23 -0.64 -0.34
CA GLU A 73 -20.65 -0.99 -0.36
C GLU A 73 -20.85 -2.40 -0.91
N LYS A 74 -20.18 -2.73 -2.03
CA LYS A 74 -20.26 -4.05 -2.63
C LYS A 74 -19.63 -5.14 -1.75
N PHE A 75 -18.56 -4.82 -1.04
CA PHE A 75 -17.96 -5.74 -0.06
C PHE A 75 -18.94 -6.08 1.06
N LEU A 76 -19.70 -5.10 1.56
CA LEU A 76 -20.65 -5.28 2.66
C LEU A 76 -21.90 -6.09 2.28
N GLU A 77 -22.15 -6.32 1.00
CA GLU A 77 -23.22 -7.24 0.54
C GLU A 77 -22.84 -8.72 0.74
N PHE A 78 -21.55 -9.04 0.94
CA PHE A 78 -21.15 -10.43 1.18
C PHE A 78 -21.51 -10.87 2.60
N GLU A 79 -21.99 -12.11 2.72
CA GLU A 79 -22.32 -12.71 4.01
C GLU A 79 -21.11 -12.70 4.95
N GLY A 80 -21.32 -12.23 6.17
CA GLY A 80 -20.27 -12.16 7.20
C GLY A 80 -19.30 -11.00 7.06
N ALA A 81 -19.42 -10.15 6.02
CA ALA A 81 -18.56 -8.97 5.86
C ALA A 81 -18.76 -7.96 7.00
N LYS A 82 -17.67 -7.30 7.40
CA LYS A 82 -17.68 -6.24 8.43
C LYS A 82 -16.92 -5.02 7.91
N ASN A 83 -17.44 -3.84 8.22
CA ASN A 83 -16.85 -2.56 7.84
C ASN A 83 -15.63 -2.19 8.71
N LEU A 84 -14.63 -3.06 8.73
CA LEU A 84 -13.39 -2.90 9.52
C LEU A 84 -12.18 -3.03 8.59
N PRO A 85 -11.22 -2.09 8.59
CA PRO A 85 -10.01 -2.19 7.78
C PRO A 85 -9.29 -3.52 8.00
N GLY A 86 -8.88 -4.19 6.92
CA GLY A 86 -8.23 -5.49 6.95
C GLY A 86 -9.15 -6.69 7.18
N PHE A 87 -10.45 -6.47 7.44
CA PHE A 87 -11.37 -7.58 7.62
C PHE A 87 -11.45 -8.42 6.35
N THR A 88 -11.25 -9.73 6.51
CA THR A 88 -11.14 -10.69 5.43
C THR A 88 -12.25 -11.72 5.51
N ILE A 89 -12.88 -12.02 4.40
CA ILE A 89 -13.86 -13.10 4.26
C ILE A 89 -13.39 -14.10 3.22
N LYS A 90 -13.85 -15.32 3.34
CA LYS A 90 -13.64 -16.35 2.31
C LYS A 90 -14.80 -16.30 1.32
N TYR A 91 -14.48 -16.06 0.05
CA TYR A 91 -15.42 -16.17 -1.05
C TYR A 91 -15.03 -17.36 -1.94
N ARG A 92 -15.74 -18.48 -1.83
CA ARG A 92 -15.35 -19.77 -2.39
C ARG A 92 -13.97 -20.19 -1.86
N GLU A 93 -12.97 -20.30 -2.72
CA GLU A 93 -11.59 -20.64 -2.34
C GLU A 93 -10.65 -19.43 -2.21
N ASP A 94 -11.12 -18.25 -2.59
CA ASP A 94 -10.34 -17.03 -2.61
C ASP A 94 -10.74 -16.11 -1.43
N HIS A 95 -9.84 -15.24 -1.01
CA HIS A 95 -10.11 -14.27 0.06
C HIS A 95 -10.43 -12.90 -0.53
N ILE A 96 -11.50 -12.29 -0.02
CA ILE A 96 -11.82 -10.88 -0.24
C ILE A 96 -11.55 -10.15 1.07
N PHE A 97 -10.82 -9.06 1.01
CA PHE A 97 -10.44 -8.31 2.21
C PHE A 97 -10.62 -6.82 2.00
N LEU A 98 -11.21 -6.16 2.98
CA LEU A 98 -11.32 -4.71 3.01
C LEU A 98 -9.92 -4.11 3.19
N ASP A 99 -9.57 -3.07 2.41
CA ASP A 99 -8.23 -2.49 2.42
C ASP A 99 -7.82 -2.11 3.85
N PRO A 100 -6.71 -2.67 4.38
CA PRO A 100 -6.30 -2.45 5.77
C PRO A 100 -5.82 -1.02 6.04
N ARG A 101 -5.52 -0.23 5.00
CA ARG A 101 -5.09 1.16 5.13
C ARG A 101 -6.26 2.09 5.38
N LYS A 102 -7.28 1.99 4.53
CA LYS A 102 -8.53 2.77 4.64
C LYS A 102 -9.66 2.03 3.93
N LYS A 103 -10.79 1.91 4.59
CA LYS A 103 -11.99 1.24 4.07
C LYS A 103 -12.59 1.94 2.83
N GLU A 104 -12.33 3.22 2.67
CA GLU A 104 -12.75 4.03 1.53
C GLU A 104 -12.13 3.55 0.21
N LEU A 105 -10.99 2.86 0.25
CA LEU A 105 -10.42 2.19 -0.93
C LEU A 105 -11.21 0.95 -1.37
N GLY A 106 -12.20 0.54 -0.57
CA GLY A 106 -12.96 -0.67 -0.83
C GLY A 106 -12.19 -1.95 -0.50
N ALA A 107 -12.62 -3.04 -1.07
CA ALA A 107 -12.01 -4.35 -0.84
C ALA A 107 -11.23 -4.83 -2.06
N ARG A 108 -10.34 -5.80 -1.81
CA ARG A 108 -9.54 -6.46 -2.84
C ARG A 108 -9.77 -7.96 -2.83
N ILE A 109 -9.65 -8.56 -4.01
CA ILE A 109 -9.56 -10.00 -4.21
C ILE A 109 -8.32 -10.32 -5.03
N ILE A 110 -7.57 -11.34 -4.60
CA ILE A 110 -6.46 -11.92 -5.36
C ILE A 110 -6.98 -13.25 -5.92
N VAL A 111 -7.05 -13.34 -7.23
CA VAL A 111 -7.76 -14.43 -7.91
C VAL A 111 -7.12 -14.74 -9.26
N ASN A 112 -7.24 -15.99 -9.73
CA ASN A 112 -6.90 -16.33 -11.10
C ASN A 112 -7.81 -15.57 -12.09
N LEU A 113 -7.26 -15.17 -13.25
CA LEU A 113 -7.97 -14.35 -14.23
C LEU A 113 -9.28 -14.99 -14.73
N GLU A 114 -9.29 -16.30 -14.97
CA GLU A 114 -10.49 -17.01 -15.43
C GLU A 114 -11.59 -16.96 -14.37
N LYS A 115 -11.22 -17.19 -13.10
CA LYS A 115 -12.16 -17.08 -11.97
C LYS A 115 -12.68 -15.66 -11.81
N LEU A 116 -11.86 -14.62 -12.08
CA LEU A 116 -12.30 -13.23 -12.03
C LEU A 116 -13.44 -13.00 -13.02
N TYR A 117 -13.31 -13.40 -14.29
CA TYR A 117 -14.36 -13.24 -15.28
C TYR A 117 -15.66 -13.94 -14.88
N LEU A 118 -15.58 -15.16 -14.35
CA LEU A 118 -16.75 -15.89 -13.84
C LEU A 118 -17.40 -15.17 -12.66
N SER A 119 -16.61 -14.57 -11.80
CA SER A 119 -17.09 -13.82 -10.62
C SER A 119 -17.76 -12.52 -11.03
N LEU A 120 -17.18 -11.76 -11.96
CA LEU A 120 -17.80 -10.55 -12.51
C LEU A 120 -19.19 -10.84 -13.07
N LYS A 121 -19.31 -11.86 -13.92
CA LYS A 121 -20.59 -12.28 -14.50
C LYS A 121 -21.61 -12.69 -13.44
N LYS A 122 -21.19 -13.44 -12.42
CA LYS A 122 -22.10 -13.93 -11.36
C LYS A 122 -22.57 -12.82 -10.43
N LEU A 123 -21.71 -11.80 -10.18
CA LEU A 123 -21.99 -10.68 -9.29
C LEU A 123 -22.61 -9.48 -10.03
N ASP A 124 -22.87 -9.63 -11.32
CA ASP A 124 -23.36 -8.56 -12.21
C ASP A 124 -22.49 -7.30 -12.12
N LEU A 125 -21.16 -7.51 -12.22
CA LEU A 125 -20.17 -6.44 -12.18
C LEU A 125 -19.48 -6.28 -13.53
N SER A 126 -19.12 -5.05 -13.85
CA SER A 126 -18.26 -4.71 -14.99
C SER A 126 -16.92 -4.17 -14.51
N ALA A 127 -15.88 -4.39 -15.32
CA ALA A 127 -14.58 -3.77 -15.05
C ALA A 127 -14.64 -2.27 -15.40
N SER A 128 -14.13 -1.44 -14.49
CA SER A 128 -13.96 0.00 -14.68
C SER A 128 -12.52 0.36 -15.02
N ASN A 129 -12.27 1.64 -15.27
CA ASN A 129 -10.92 2.15 -15.50
C ASN A 129 -10.12 2.15 -14.20
N ILE A 130 -8.93 1.57 -14.22
CA ILE A 130 -8.03 1.55 -13.06
C ILE A 130 -7.64 2.95 -12.57
N ASP A 131 -7.68 3.95 -13.42
CA ASP A 131 -7.38 5.33 -13.03
C ASP A 131 -8.38 5.87 -12.01
N GLU A 132 -9.64 5.43 -12.02
CA GLU A 132 -10.64 5.80 -11.00
C GLU A 132 -10.21 5.33 -9.60
N TYR A 133 -9.64 4.12 -9.52
CA TYR A 133 -9.10 3.61 -8.27
C TYR A 133 -7.86 4.40 -7.80
N TYR A 134 -6.99 4.78 -8.72
CA TYR A 134 -5.81 5.61 -8.37
C TYR A 134 -6.20 7.05 -8.00
N GLU A 135 -7.23 7.61 -8.62
CA GLU A 135 -7.76 8.93 -8.29
C GLU A 135 -8.33 8.95 -6.87
N LEU A 136 -9.19 7.98 -6.54
CA LEU A 136 -9.71 7.80 -5.18
C LEU A 136 -8.57 7.64 -4.16
N SER A 137 -7.58 6.79 -4.47
CA SER A 137 -6.41 6.57 -3.62
C SER A 137 -5.62 7.87 -3.37
N HIS A 138 -5.44 8.67 -4.42
CA HIS A 138 -4.77 9.96 -4.34
C HIS A 138 -5.55 10.97 -3.48
N GLU A 139 -6.86 11.08 -3.69
CA GLU A 139 -7.73 11.98 -2.93
C GLU A 139 -7.71 11.71 -1.42
N ILE A 140 -7.67 10.44 -1.04
CA ILE A 140 -7.60 10.04 0.38
C ILE A 140 -6.17 9.95 0.93
N GLY A 141 -5.17 10.34 0.13
CA GLY A 141 -3.78 10.49 0.56
C GLY A 141 -2.95 9.20 0.62
N ILE A 142 -3.28 8.21 -0.22
CA ILE A 142 -2.56 6.94 -0.28
C ILE A 142 -1.83 6.82 -1.62
N ALA A 143 -0.50 6.85 -1.59
CA ALA A 143 0.33 6.61 -2.77
C ALA A 143 0.28 5.13 -3.16
N GLN A 144 -0.05 4.84 -4.43
CA GLN A 144 -0.16 3.47 -4.93
C GLN A 144 0.55 3.24 -6.27
N LYS A 145 0.86 4.30 -7.01
CA LYS A 145 1.47 4.22 -8.33
C LYS A 145 2.82 4.92 -8.34
N ASN A 146 3.85 4.24 -8.85
CA ASN A 146 5.23 4.73 -8.89
C ASN A 146 5.82 5.01 -7.49
N THR A 147 5.48 4.19 -6.52
CA THR A 147 6.00 4.29 -5.15
C THR A 147 7.49 3.97 -5.07
N ASP A 148 8.08 3.35 -6.10
CA ASP A 148 9.53 3.20 -6.27
C ASP A 148 10.27 4.53 -6.20
N GLN A 149 9.64 5.65 -6.61
CA GLN A 149 10.21 6.99 -6.54
C GLN A 149 10.42 7.48 -5.10
N LEU A 150 9.82 6.85 -4.09
CA LEU A 150 9.99 7.12 -2.66
C LEU A 150 11.24 6.45 -2.07
N LYS A 151 11.77 5.41 -2.73
CA LYS A 151 12.87 4.59 -2.21
C LYS A 151 14.07 5.43 -1.76
N ASN A 152 14.53 5.19 -0.53
CA ASN A 152 15.65 5.87 0.11
C ASN A 152 15.50 7.40 0.31
N LYS A 153 14.38 8.02 -0.08
CA LYS A 153 14.19 9.47 -0.03
C LYS A 153 13.42 9.95 1.20
N ILE A 154 12.54 9.11 1.75
CA ILE A 154 11.60 9.48 2.82
C ILE A 154 11.54 8.37 3.87
N PHE A 155 11.29 8.69 5.14
CA PHE A 155 11.10 7.69 6.17
C PHE A 155 9.70 7.07 6.09
N GLY A 156 9.56 5.79 6.46
CA GLY A 156 8.26 5.12 6.45
C GLY A 156 7.20 5.83 7.30
N ILE A 157 7.59 6.38 8.45
CA ILE A 157 6.69 7.17 9.30
C ILE A 157 6.24 8.48 8.64
N GLU A 158 7.06 9.08 7.79
CA GLU A 158 6.71 10.29 7.01
C GLU A 158 5.76 9.95 5.84
N CYS A 159 5.69 8.67 5.44
CA CYS A 159 4.73 8.16 4.44
C CYS A 159 3.34 7.88 5.03
N ASN A 160 3.04 8.40 6.23
CA ASN A 160 1.78 8.19 6.94
C ASN A 160 1.51 6.72 7.30
N PHE A 161 2.54 5.87 7.39
CA PHE A 161 2.34 4.44 7.62
C PHE A 161 1.77 4.11 9.00
N GLU A 162 1.91 4.99 9.98
CA GLU A 162 1.23 4.84 11.28
C GLU A 162 -0.29 4.99 11.09
N GLU A 163 -0.73 6.05 10.44
CA GLU A 163 -2.13 6.37 10.16
C GLU A 163 -2.77 5.39 9.17
N LEU A 164 -1.95 4.75 8.35
CA LEU A 164 -2.35 3.72 7.40
C LEU A 164 -2.23 2.29 7.97
N ASN A 165 -2.07 2.14 9.29
CA ASN A 165 -1.94 0.85 9.97
C ASN A 165 -0.73 0.01 9.50
N GLY A 166 0.30 0.63 8.94
CA GLY A 166 1.50 -0.02 8.42
C GLY A 166 2.66 -0.12 9.42
N ILE A 167 2.52 0.46 10.62
CA ILE A 167 3.52 0.40 11.69
C ILE A 167 2.84 -0.10 12.98
N ASP A 168 3.39 -1.15 13.55
CA ASP A 168 3.02 -1.63 14.87
C ASP A 168 4.17 -1.36 15.85
N PHE A 169 4.00 -0.39 16.73
CA PHE A 169 4.98 -0.02 17.76
C PHE A 169 5.04 -1.00 18.94
N LYS A 170 4.10 -1.95 19.02
CA LYS A 170 4.02 -2.94 20.11
C LYS A 170 4.66 -4.28 19.73
N LYS A 171 4.91 -4.53 18.43
CA LYS A 171 5.54 -5.76 17.99
C LYS A 171 7.04 -5.78 18.32
N GLY A 172 7.65 -6.97 18.19
CA GLY A 172 9.10 -7.16 18.33
C GLY A 172 9.95 -6.39 17.30
N CYS A 173 11.26 -6.62 17.32
CA CYS A 173 12.22 -5.91 16.47
C CYS A 173 11.98 -6.11 14.96
N TYR A 174 12.22 -5.06 14.20
CA TYR A 174 12.19 -5.07 12.74
C TYR A 174 13.24 -4.12 12.15
N ILE A 175 13.59 -4.31 10.89
CA ILE A 175 14.56 -3.47 10.20
C ILE A 175 14.05 -2.03 10.11
N GLY A 176 14.87 -1.06 10.55
CA GLY A 176 14.53 0.36 10.55
C GLY A 176 13.73 0.85 11.77
N GLN A 177 13.47 -0.02 12.75
CA GLN A 177 12.71 0.31 13.95
C GLN A 177 13.31 1.45 14.77
N GLU A 178 14.63 1.49 14.94
CA GLU A 178 15.29 2.45 15.82
C GLU A 178 14.96 3.90 15.44
N ASN A 179 15.16 4.26 14.17
CA ASN A 179 14.85 5.60 13.70
C ASN A 179 13.35 5.89 13.67
N THR A 180 12.54 4.92 13.30
CA THR A 180 11.07 5.03 13.31
C THR A 180 10.56 5.34 14.73
N ALA A 181 11.00 4.57 15.72
CA ALA A 181 10.65 4.78 17.13
C ALA A 181 11.20 6.11 17.66
N ARG A 182 12.43 6.48 17.31
CA ARG A 182 13.06 7.73 17.74
C ARG A 182 12.30 8.97 17.22
N ILE A 183 11.88 8.95 15.94
CA ILE A 183 11.09 10.04 15.36
C ILE A 183 9.75 10.16 16.10
N LYS A 184 9.07 9.04 16.37
CA LYS A 184 7.80 9.01 17.09
C LYS A 184 7.93 9.51 18.53
N LEU A 185 8.86 8.94 19.31
CA LEU A 185 9.03 9.26 20.72
C LEU A 185 9.48 10.71 20.97
N LYS A 186 10.31 11.26 20.07
CA LYS A 186 10.79 12.64 20.20
C LYS A 186 9.85 13.66 19.57
N ASN A 187 8.71 13.23 19.05
CA ASN A 187 7.75 14.05 18.31
C ASN A 187 8.44 14.91 17.21
N LYS A 188 9.42 14.32 16.51
CA LYS A 188 10.27 14.99 15.51
C LYS A 188 9.80 14.80 14.07
N LEU A 189 8.53 14.45 13.89
CA LEU A 189 7.95 14.34 12.56
C LEU A 189 7.81 15.76 11.99
N SER A 190 8.71 16.12 11.07
CA SER A 190 8.80 17.49 10.53
C SER A 190 8.19 17.62 9.14
N LYS A 191 7.81 16.52 8.52
CA LYS A 191 7.22 16.50 7.17
C LYS A 191 6.38 15.25 6.96
N ARG A 192 5.47 15.33 5.99
CA ARG A 192 4.55 14.27 5.59
C ARG A 192 4.49 14.13 4.08
N LEU A 193 4.26 12.91 3.60
CA LEU A 193 3.90 12.63 2.22
C LEU A 193 2.42 12.98 2.02
N LEU A 194 2.15 13.96 1.18
CA LEU A 194 0.79 14.43 0.90
C LEU A 194 0.51 14.40 -0.59
N PRO A 195 -0.74 14.10 -1.00
CA PRO A 195 -1.16 14.29 -2.38
C PRO A 195 -1.13 15.78 -2.72
N ILE A 196 -0.72 16.09 -3.94
CA ILE A 196 -0.75 17.47 -4.45
C ILE A 196 -1.57 17.53 -5.73
N LYS A 197 -2.31 18.61 -5.92
CA LYS A 197 -3.10 18.86 -7.13
C LYS A 197 -2.50 20.06 -7.85
N LEU A 198 -2.20 19.88 -9.13
CA LEU A 198 -1.85 20.98 -10.00
C LEU A 198 -3.11 21.74 -10.40
N ILE A 199 -3.13 23.05 -10.20
CA ILE A 199 -4.22 23.90 -10.63
C ILE A 199 -3.97 24.30 -12.08
N GLU A 200 -2.71 24.67 -12.40
CA GLU A 200 -2.30 25.07 -13.75
C GLU A 200 -0.85 24.64 -14.03
N GLY A 201 -0.51 24.41 -15.29
CA GLY A 201 0.85 24.13 -15.75
C GLY A 201 1.33 22.69 -15.52
N GLU A 202 2.65 22.52 -15.48
CA GLU A 202 3.34 21.24 -15.29
C GLU A 202 4.32 21.30 -14.13
N ILE A 203 4.63 20.15 -13.51
CA ILE A 203 5.68 20.06 -12.50
C ILE A 203 7.05 20.15 -13.18
N LYS A 204 7.61 21.35 -13.27
CA LYS A 204 8.95 21.59 -13.82
C LYS A 204 10.03 21.33 -12.77
N ASP A 205 9.84 21.82 -11.56
CA ASP A 205 10.77 21.68 -10.44
C ASP A 205 10.24 20.69 -9.40
N GLU A 206 11.17 20.00 -8.72
CA GLU A 206 10.81 19.14 -7.60
C GLU A 206 10.52 19.94 -6.32
N ILE A 207 11.07 21.15 -6.20
CA ILE A 207 10.97 21.98 -5.00
C ILE A 207 9.67 22.77 -5.02
N ILE A 208 8.90 22.63 -3.94
CA ILE A 208 7.69 23.42 -3.73
C ILE A 208 8.03 24.62 -2.84
N LYS A 209 7.71 25.81 -3.32
CA LYS A 209 7.97 27.08 -2.61
C LYS A 209 6.66 27.79 -2.28
N TYR A 210 6.66 28.48 -1.15
CA TYR A 210 5.64 29.45 -0.77
C TYR A 210 6.31 30.72 -0.28
N LYS A 211 6.04 31.88 -0.89
CA LYS A 211 6.69 33.17 -0.58
C LYS A 211 8.22 33.02 -0.49
N ASP A 212 8.85 32.44 -1.52
CA ASP A 212 10.28 32.17 -1.66
C ASP A 212 10.88 31.17 -0.64
N HIS A 213 10.11 30.63 0.29
CA HIS A 213 10.55 29.59 1.22
C HIS A 213 10.24 28.21 0.68
N GLU A 214 11.20 27.29 0.78
CA GLU A 214 11.00 25.89 0.45
C GLU A 214 10.11 25.22 1.51
N ILE A 215 8.91 24.81 1.09
CA ILE A 215 7.93 24.13 1.96
C ILE A 215 7.84 22.63 1.70
N GLY A 216 8.42 22.13 0.61
CA GLY A 216 8.36 20.72 0.30
C GLY A 216 9.08 20.33 -0.98
N LYS A 217 9.01 19.04 -1.29
CA LYS A 217 9.59 18.45 -2.49
C LYS A 217 8.66 17.40 -3.09
N VAL A 218 8.41 17.48 -4.40
CA VAL A 218 7.69 16.45 -5.15
C VAL A 218 8.53 15.18 -5.18
N LEU A 219 7.97 14.07 -4.75
CA LEU A 219 8.63 12.78 -4.71
C LEU A 219 8.09 11.80 -5.75
N ILE A 220 6.77 11.81 -6.00
CA ILE A 220 6.13 11.01 -7.04
C ILE A 220 5.63 11.96 -8.14
N LYS A 221 6.15 11.74 -9.35
CA LYS A 221 5.81 12.52 -10.54
C LYS A 221 5.02 11.64 -11.51
N ASN A 222 3.71 11.70 -11.44
CA ASN A 222 2.80 11.04 -12.37
C ASN A 222 1.47 11.81 -12.41
N LYS A 223 0.42 11.20 -12.98
CA LYS A 223 -0.95 11.76 -12.98
C LYS A 223 -1.51 12.02 -11.56
N PHE A 224 -0.99 11.31 -10.56
CA PHE A 224 -1.41 11.36 -9.15
C PHE A 224 -0.21 11.71 -8.26
N PRO A 225 0.29 12.96 -8.31
CA PRO A 225 1.57 13.32 -7.73
C PRO A 225 1.51 13.45 -6.20
N PHE A 226 2.63 13.09 -5.56
CA PHE A 226 2.81 13.24 -4.11
C PHE A 226 4.07 14.05 -3.79
N ALA A 227 3.98 14.83 -2.74
CA ALA A 227 5.09 15.63 -2.24
C ALA A 227 5.33 15.40 -0.75
N SER A 228 6.59 15.47 -0.35
CA SER A 228 6.98 15.60 1.05
C SER A 228 6.86 17.06 1.45
N ILE A 229 5.90 17.39 2.31
CA ILE A 229 5.59 18.74 2.78
C ILE A 229 6.07 18.90 4.21
N LYS A 230 6.78 20.01 4.50
CA LYS A 230 7.24 20.39 5.84
C LYS A 230 6.05 20.94 6.65
N TYR A 231 5.99 20.61 7.93
CA TYR A 231 5.14 21.35 8.88
C TYR A 231 5.75 22.74 9.10
N LEU A 232 4.90 23.75 9.04
CA LEU A 232 5.25 25.12 9.38
C LEU A 232 5.18 25.34 10.89
#